data_b7cad42faca877e9724ed356079ee68a
#
_entry.id   b7cad42faca877e9724ed356079ee68a
#
_cell.length_a   1.000
_cell.length_b   1.000
_cell.length_c   1.000
_cell.angle_alpha   90.00
_cell.angle_beta   90.00
_cell.angle_gamma   90.00
#
_symmetry.space_group_name_H-M   'P 1'
#
loop_
_entity.id
_entity.type
_entity.pdbx_description
1 polymer ?
#
loop_
_entity_poly.entity_id
_entity_poly.type
_entity_poly.pdbx_seq_one_letter_code
_entity_poly.pdbx_strand_id
1 'polypeptide(L)'
;GEERGYGFKVFADETRPLLQGARLTAYELNRAGVDVTLICDNMASSVMQKGWVQAVIVGCDRIAANGDIANKIGTSGVAILARHYGIPFYVLGPTSTIDMQCPDGKSIVIEERDPAEVTEMWYMHRMAPKDVKIFNPAFDVTPNELITAIITEKGIFNPANGGFES
;
A
#
# COMPACT_ATOMS: atom_id res chain seq x y z
N GLY A 1 -8.72 -17.85 -1.06
CA GLY A 1 -8.17 -18.08 0.26
C GLY A 1 -9.09 -18.93 1.07
N GLU A 2 -10.03 -18.36 1.78
CA GLU A 2 -10.93 -19.05 2.69
C GLU A 2 -11.78 -20.15 1.99
N GLU A 3 -12.30 -19.90 0.80
CA GLU A 3 -13.01 -20.90 -0.01
C GLU A 3 -12.20 -22.17 -0.29
N ARG A 4 -10.85 -22.07 -0.22
CA ARG A 4 -9.92 -23.20 -0.38
C ARG A 4 -9.37 -23.70 0.96
N GLY A 5 -9.85 -23.18 2.10
CA GLY A 5 -9.46 -23.61 3.45
C GLY A 5 -8.03 -23.24 3.86
N TYR A 6 -7.43 -22.20 3.27
CA TYR A 6 -6.04 -21.83 3.61
C TYR A 6 -5.86 -21.12 4.95
N GLY A 7 -6.91 -20.70 5.62
CA GLY A 7 -6.85 -20.13 6.98
C GLY A 7 -5.86 -18.96 7.11
N PHE A 8 -5.93 -17.95 6.25
CA PHE A 8 -5.05 -16.80 6.32
C PHE A 8 -5.32 -15.96 7.56
N LYS A 9 -4.21 -15.47 8.16
CA LYS A 9 -4.25 -14.39 9.15
C LYS A 9 -3.73 -13.12 8.49
N VAL A 10 -4.43 -12.01 8.67
CA VAL A 10 -4.11 -10.74 8.00
C VAL A 10 -3.91 -9.64 9.03
N PHE A 11 -2.82 -8.90 8.92
CA PHE A 11 -2.65 -7.61 9.55
C PHE A 11 -3.04 -6.54 8.53
N ALA A 12 -4.02 -5.71 8.86
CA ALA A 12 -4.48 -4.61 8.02
C ALA A 12 -4.00 -3.29 8.62
N ASP A 13 -3.18 -2.54 7.89
CA ASP A 13 -2.79 -1.18 8.27
C ASP A 13 -4.01 -0.25 8.20
N GLU A 14 -4.18 0.64 9.17
CA GLU A 14 -5.33 1.55 9.23
C GLU A 14 -5.42 2.52 8.06
N THR A 15 -4.29 2.85 7.43
CA THR A 15 -4.16 3.76 6.28
C THR A 15 -4.54 5.21 6.64
N ARG A 16 -3.70 5.88 7.46
CA ARG A 16 -3.86 7.32 7.73
C ARG A 16 -3.62 8.14 6.43
N PRO A 17 -4.24 9.33 6.25
CA PRO A 17 -5.21 9.96 7.16
C PRO A 17 -6.65 9.49 6.98
N LEU A 18 -7.06 8.92 5.82
CA LEU A 18 -8.47 8.62 5.50
C LEU A 18 -8.98 7.28 6.06
N LEU A 19 -8.11 6.48 6.67
CA LEU A 19 -8.43 5.22 7.35
C LEU A 19 -9.13 4.18 6.46
N GLN A 20 -8.78 4.09 5.16
CA GLN A 20 -9.38 3.11 4.25
C GLN A 20 -9.10 1.67 4.70
N GLY A 21 -7.91 1.39 5.24
CA GLY A 21 -7.58 0.07 5.77
C GLY A 21 -8.47 -0.34 6.93
N ALA A 22 -8.73 0.60 7.86
CA ALA A 22 -9.63 0.36 8.99
C ALA A 22 -11.10 0.27 8.56
N ARG A 23 -11.54 1.17 7.67
CA ARG A 23 -12.95 1.34 7.32
C ARG A 23 -13.43 0.38 6.24
N LEU A 24 -12.57 0.00 5.32
CA LEU A 24 -12.91 -0.84 4.17
C LEU A 24 -12.22 -2.20 4.26
N THR A 25 -10.90 -2.25 4.22
CA THR A 25 -10.15 -3.52 4.16
C THR A 25 -10.45 -4.43 5.35
N ALA A 26 -10.36 -3.92 6.57
CA ALA A 26 -10.67 -4.72 7.77
C ALA A 26 -12.14 -5.16 7.81
N TYR A 27 -13.07 -4.29 7.37
CA TYR A 27 -14.49 -4.61 7.30
C TYR A 27 -14.76 -5.74 6.29
N GLU A 28 -14.23 -5.64 5.07
CA GLU A 28 -14.44 -6.64 4.02
C GLU A 28 -13.83 -7.99 4.39
N LEU A 29 -12.60 -8.01 4.90
CA LEU A 29 -11.94 -9.23 5.35
C LEU A 29 -12.69 -9.90 6.50
N ASN A 30 -13.12 -9.12 7.50
CA ASN A 30 -13.89 -9.63 8.62
C ASN A 30 -15.23 -10.24 8.17
N ARG A 31 -15.93 -9.58 7.23
CA ARG A 31 -17.16 -10.11 6.64
C ARG A 31 -16.95 -11.39 5.83
N ALA A 32 -15.77 -11.53 5.22
CA ALA A 32 -15.39 -12.75 4.50
C ALA A 32 -14.92 -13.89 5.42
N GLY A 33 -14.95 -13.71 6.74
CA GLY A 33 -14.54 -14.72 7.72
C GLY A 33 -13.03 -14.85 7.90
N VAL A 34 -12.24 -13.92 7.35
CA VAL A 34 -10.78 -13.94 7.49
C VAL A 34 -10.37 -13.47 8.89
N ASP A 35 -9.42 -14.15 9.51
CA ASP A 35 -8.79 -13.74 10.78
C ASP A 35 -7.96 -12.46 10.53
N VAL A 36 -8.58 -11.30 10.78
CA VAL A 36 -7.98 -9.99 10.53
C VAL A 36 -7.68 -9.25 11.82
N THR A 37 -6.47 -8.72 11.93
CA THR A 37 -6.02 -7.82 13.00
C THR A 37 -5.73 -6.44 12.43
N LEU A 38 -6.45 -5.43 12.89
CA LEU A 38 -6.20 -4.04 12.52
C LEU A 38 -5.01 -3.50 13.32
N ILE A 39 -4.08 -2.82 12.65
CA ILE A 39 -2.93 -2.16 13.25
C ILE A 39 -2.80 -0.72 12.76
N CYS A 40 -2.14 0.15 13.53
CA CYS A 40 -1.73 1.46 13.03
C CYS A 40 -0.59 1.30 12.01
N ASP A 41 -0.51 2.23 11.03
CA ASP A 41 0.49 2.17 9.96
C ASP A 41 1.94 2.07 10.48
N ASN A 42 2.23 2.68 11.60
CA ASN A 42 3.57 2.64 12.23
C ASN A 42 3.89 1.32 12.97
N MET A 43 2.97 0.35 13.00
CA MET A 43 3.18 -0.93 13.66
C MET A 43 3.66 -2.05 12.72
N ALA A 44 3.68 -1.82 11.41
CA ALA A 44 4.09 -2.82 10.43
C ALA A 44 5.46 -3.44 10.73
N SER A 45 6.46 -2.62 11.08
CA SER A 45 7.79 -3.11 11.47
C SER A 45 7.74 -4.08 12.65
N SER A 46 6.91 -3.80 13.64
CA SER A 46 6.80 -4.64 14.85
C SER A 46 6.28 -6.04 14.56
N VAL A 47 5.27 -6.18 13.69
CA VAL A 47 4.72 -7.50 13.33
C VAL A 47 5.65 -8.26 12.38
N MET A 48 6.34 -7.55 11.47
CA MET A 48 7.35 -8.15 10.57
C MET A 48 8.56 -8.67 11.35
N GLN A 49 9.07 -7.90 12.32
CA GLN A 49 10.19 -8.30 13.17
C GLN A 49 9.92 -9.58 13.96
N LYS A 50 8.67 -9.79 14.35
CA LYS A 50 8.24 -11.00 15.08
C LYS A 50 8.10 -12.24 14.16
N GLY A 51 8.29 -12.09 12.85
CA GLY A 51 8.11 -13.17 11.88
C GLY A 51 6.65 -13.58 11.66
N TRP A 52 5.70 -12.70 12.02
CA TRP A 52 4.27 -12.99 11.88
C TRP A 52 3.74 -12.75 10.47
N VAL A 53 4.52 -12.08 9.63
CA VAL A 53 4.15 -11.72 8.25
C VAL A 53 5.04 -12.49 7.27
N GLN A 54 4.44 -13.24 6.34
CA GLN A 54 5.14 -14.00 5.32
C GLN A 54 5.03 -13.39 3.92
N ALA A 55 4.10 -12.46 3.73
CA ALA A 55 3.93 -11.71 2.49
C ALA A 55 3.24 -10.38 2.75
N VAL A 56 3.57 -9.37 1.95
CA VAL A 56 2.86 -8.09 1.89
C VAL A 56 2.10 -8.02 0.59
N ILE A 57 0.85 -7.55 0.65
CA ILE A 57 -0.02 -7.38 -0.51
C ILE A 57 -0.60 -5.96 -0.47
N VAL A 58 -0.42 -5.21 -1.55
CA VAL A 58 -0.96 -3.86 -1.71
C VAL A 58 -1.68 -3.72 -3.04
N GLY A 59 -2.55 -2.72 -3.14
CA GLY A 59 -3.11 -2.28 -4.42
C GLY A 59 -2.14 -1.38 -5.18
N CYS A 60 -2.61 -0.77 -6.29
CA CYS A 60 -1.90 0.31 -6.96
C CYS A 60 -2.88 1.27 -7.64
N ASP A 61 -2.54 2.56 -7.63
CA ASP A 61 -3.29 3.59 -8.32
C ASP A 61 -2.72 3.86 -9.73
N ARG A 62 -1.40 3.68 -9.89
CA ARG A 62 -0.70 3.80 -11.18
C ARG A 62 0.55 2.94 -11.20
N ILE A 63 0.85 2.36 -12.36
CA ILE A 63 2.07 1.61 -12.63
C ILE A 63 2.77 2.28 -13.82
N ALA A 64 4.00 2.74 -13.61
CA ALA A 64 4.83 3.31 -14.68
C ALA A 64 5.41 2.21 -15.60
N ALA A 65 5.88 2.61 -16.79
CA ALA A 65 6.44 1.68 -17.77
C ALA A 65 7.60 0.82 -17.25
N ASN A 66 8.44 1.40 -16.36
CA ASN A 66 9.55 0.68 -15.72
C ASN A 66 9.12 -0.22 -14.55
N GLY A 67 7.84 -0.26 -14.19
CA GLY A 67 7.31 -1.05 -13.07
C GLY A 67 7.34 -0.36 -11.71
N ASP A 68 7.75 0.90 -11.60
CA ASP A 68 7.52 1.70 -10.40
C ASP A 68 6.01 1.90 -10.20
N ILE A 69 5.56 1.94 -8.96
CA ILE A 69 4.14 2.14 -8.67
C ILE A 69 3.88 3.39 -7.84
N ALA A 70 2.73 4.01 -8.03
CA ALA A 70 2.14 4.91 -7.06
C ALA A 70 0.94 4.23 -6.40
N ASN A 71 0.88 4.30 -5.08
CA ASN A 71 -0.23 3.80 -4.29
C ASN A 71 -0.43 4.68 -3.06
N LYS A 72 -1.49 4.40 -2.30
CA LYS A 72 -1.82 5.13 -1.06
C LYS A 72 -0.58 5.38 -0.21
N ILE A 73 -0.47 6.61 0.31
CA ILE A 73 0.63 7.03 1.19
C ILE A 73 0.89 5.97 2.26
N GLY A 74 2.18 5.66 2.49
CA GLY A 74 2.65 4.61 3.39
C GLY A 74 3.10 3.32 2.69
N THR A 75 2.69 3.10 1.44
CA THR A 75 3.04 1.90 0.66
C THR A 75 4.55 1.75 0.49
N SER A 76 5.27 2.81 0.15
CA SER A 76 6.73 2.76 -0.01
C SER A 76 7.44 2.43 1.29
N GLY A 77 6.95 2.95 2.42
CA GLY A 77 7.48 2.62 3.75
C GLY A 77 7.35 1.14 4.08
N VAL A 78 6.18 0.55 3.82
CA VAL A 78 5.95 -0.90 4.03
C VAL A 78 6.81 -1.74 3.09
N ALA A 79 7.02 -1.32 1.83
CA ALA A 79 7.88 -2.01 0.87
C ALA A 79 9.35 -2.03 1.34
N ILE A 80 9.86 -0.92 1.87
CA ILE A 80 11.21 -0.84 2.47
C ILE A 80 11.34 -1.79 3.67
N LEU A 81 10.33 -1.81 4.55
CA LEU A 81 10.30 -2.73 5.70
C LEU A 81 10.26 -4.19 5.24
N ALA A 82 9.42 -4.53 4.26
CA ALA A 82 9.35 -5.87 3.69
C ALA A 82 10.72 -6.31 3.14
N ARG A 83 11.40 -5.45 2.39
CA ARG A 83 12.76 -5.70 1.89
C ARG A 83 13.76 -5.93 3.02
N HIS A 84 13.72 -5.10 4.07
CA HIS A 84 14.60 -5.21 5.24
C HIS A 84 14.42 -6.56 5.96
N TYR A 85 13.19 -7.03 6.12
CA TYR A 85 12.87 -8.30 6.79
C TYR A 85 12.86 -9.52 5.85
N GLY A 86 13.19 -9.36 4.56
CA GLY A 86 13.21 -10.47 3.58
C GLY A 86 11.82 -11.01 3.24
N ILE A 87 10.78 -10.18 3.37
CA ILE A 87 9.39 -10.53 3.10
C ILE A 87 9.03 -10.15 1.66
N PRO A 88 8.43 -11.05 0.85
CA PRO A 88 8.02 -10.71 -0.49
C PRO A 88 6.88 -9.67 -0.48
N PHE A 89 6.98 -8.71 -1.42
CA PHE A 89 6.06 -7.60 -1.57
C PHE A 89 5.36 -7.69 -2.92
N TYR A 90 4.05 -7.88 -2.89
CA TYR A 90 3.21 -8.07 -4.07
C TYR A 90 2.27 -6.89 -4.29
N VAL A 91 2.16 -6.48 -5.55
CA VAL A 91 1.27 -5.41 -6.00
C VAL A 91 0.14 -6.01 -6.83
N LEU A 92 -1.09 -5.71 -6.49
CA LEU A 92 -2.28 -6.14 -7.23
C LEU A 92 -2.95 -4.94 -7.89
N GLY A 93 -3.15 -5.00 -9.19
CA GLY A 93 -3.85 -3.95 -9.92
C GLY A 93 -4.30 -4.41 -11.30
N PRO A 94 -5.40 -3.85 -11.81
CA PRO A 94 -5.84 -4.15 -13.17
C PRO A 94 -4.88 -3.54 -14.19
N THR A 95 -4.82 -4.12 -15.39
CA THR A 95 -3.96 -3.59 -16.47
C THR A 95 -4.30 -2.15 -16.86
N SER A 96 -5.49 -1.67 -16.55
CA SER A 96 -5.89 -0.28 -16.75
C SER A 96 -5.13 0.74 -15.89
N THR A 97 -4.42 0.29 -14.85
CA THR A 97 -3.56 1.16 -14.01
C THR A 97 -2.16 1.33 -14.61
N ILE A 98 -1.81 0.55 -15.64
CA ILE A 98 -0.51 0.63 -16.32
C ILE A 98 -0.50 1.82 -17.28
N ASP A 99 0.44 2.74 -17.05
CA ASP A 99 0.65 3.93 -17.88
C ASP A 99 1.99 3.84 -18.61
N MET A 100 1.95 3.33 -19.85
CA MET A 100 3.14 3.20 -20.69
C MET A 100 3.72 4.54 -21.16
N GLN A 101 2.98 5.66 -20.98
CA GLN A 101 3.49 7.01 -21.29
C GLN A 101 4.25 7.62 -20.10
N CYS A 102 4.11 7.04 -18.91
CA CYS A 102 4.84 7.44 -17.72
C CYS A 102 6.11 6.57 -17.62
N PRO A 103 7.31 7.10 -17.90
CA PRO A 103 8.52 6.27 -18.00
C PRO A 103 8.96 5.67 -16.68
N ASP A 104 8.80 6.41 -15.57
CA ASP A 104 9.25 6.02 -14.23
C ASP A 104 8.44 6.69 -13.12
N GLY A 105 8.68 6.29 -11.89
CA GLY A 105 8.00 6.81 -10.71
C GLY A 105 8.24 8.29 -10.45
N LYS A 106 9.37 8.86 -10.90
CA LYS A 106 9.68 10.30 -10.73
C LYS A 106 8.77 11.18 -11.60
N SER A 107 8.24 10.59 -12.66
CA SER A 107 7.33 11.25 -13.59
C SER A 107 5.87 11.22 -13.11
N ILE A 108 5.57 10.51 -12.02
CA ILE A 108 4.22 10.46 -11.44
C ILE A 108 3.97 11.71 -10.60
N VAL A 109 2.96 12.49 -10.98
CA VAL A 109 2.53 13.65 -10.20
C VAL A 109 1.69 13.18 -9.01
N ILE A 110 2.14 13.54 -7.80
CA ILE A 110 1.45 13.17 -6.55
C ILE A 110 0.53 14.31 -6.12
N GLU A 111 -0.74 14.00 -5.90
CA GLU A 111 -1.74 14.91 -5.36
C GLU A 111 -1.43 15.24 -3.89
N GLU A 112 -1.42 16.54 -3.57
CA GLU A 112 -1.42 17.01 -2.18
C GLU A 112 -2.84 17.35 -1.75
N ARG A 113 -3.28 16.82 -0.61
CA ARG A 113 -4.65 16.88 -0.14
C ARG A 113 -4.83 17.86 1.01
N ASP A 114 -6.10 18.11 1.36
CA ASP A 114 -6.45 19.04 2.44
C ASP A 114 -5.77 18.65 3.77
N PRO A 115 -5.03 19.59 4.39
CA PRO A 115 -4.44 19.40 5.71
C PRO A 115 -5.42 18.98 6.81
N ALA A 116 -6.68 19.35 6.69
CA ALA A 116 -7.72 18.99 7.66
C ALA A 116 -7.94 17.47 7.76
N GLU A 117 -7.66 16.72 6.69
CA GLU A 117 -7.72 15.25 6.74
C GLU A 117 -6.76 14.67 7.78
N VAL A 118 -5.60 15.31 7.98
CA VAL A 118 -4.62 14.89 8.98
C VAL A 118 -4.99 15.36 10.38
N THR A 119 -5.50 16.59 10.52
CA THR A 119 -5.56 17.26 11.83
C THR A 119 -6.94 17.29 12.47
N GLU A 120 -8.00 17.06 11.70
CA GLU A 120 -9.38 17.30 12.15
C GLU A 120 -10.33 16.14 11.89
N MET A 121 -10.25 15.50 10.73
CA MET A 121 -11.30 14.60 10.20
C MET A 121 -11.80 13.52 11.18
N TRP A 122 -10.91 12.94 12.01
CA TRP A 122 -11.24 11.84 12.91
C TRP A 122 -11.16 12.22 14.39
N TYR A 123 -11.04 13.51 14.68
CA TYR A 123 -10.86 13.99 16.05
C TYR A 123 -11.97 14.93 16.45
N MET A 124 -12.42 14.86 17.70
CA MET A 124 -13.41 15.81 18.25
C MET A 124 -12.88 17.26 18.29
N HIS A 125 -11.55 17.37 18.39
CA HIS A 125 -10.85 18.65 18.39
C HIS A 125 -9.62 18.52 17.51
N ARG A 126 -9.20 19.64 16.89
CA ARG A 126 -7.97 19.70 16.12
C ARG A 126 -6.78 19.15 16.95
N MET A 127 -6.06 18.16 16.44
CA MET A 127 -5.00 17.45 17.17
C MET A 127 -3.64 18.15 17.11
N ALA A 128 -3.44 19.14 16.20
CA ALA A 128 -2.20 19.86 16.03
C ALA A 128 -2.40 21.38 16.24
N PRO A 129 -1.35 22.15 16.68
CA PRO A 129 -1.42 23.60 16.74
C PRO A 129 -1.81 24.21 15.39
N LYS A 130 -2.51 25.37 15.41
CA LYS A 130 -3.04 26.00 14.19
C LYS A 130 -1.94 26.42 13.21
N ASP A 131 -0.79 26.84 13.72
CA ASP A 131 0.33 27.39 12.93
C ASP A 131 1.33 26.34 12.44
N VAL A 132 1.07 25.05 12.71
CA VAL A 132 1.91 23.94 12.23
C VAL A 132 1.60 23.68 10.76
N LYS A 133 2.64 23.67 9.92
CA LYS A 133 2.53 23.25 8.52
C LYS A 133 2.22 21.76 8.44
N ILE A 134 1.33 21.40 7.56
CA ILE A 134 0.92 20.00 7.32
C ILE A 134 1.33 19.62 5.90
N PHE A 135 1.95 18.46 5.74
CA PHE A 135 2.22 17.82 4.46
C PHE A 135 1.34 16.57 4.35
N ASN A 136 0.49 16.52 3.34
CA ASN A 136 -0.52 15.48 3.18
C ASN A 136 -0.58 14.97 1.73
N PRO A 137 0.45 14.26 1.24
CA PRO A 137 0.39 13.62 -0.07
C PRO A 137 -0.59 12.45 -0.04
N ALA A 138 -1.38 12.30 -1.10
CA ALA A 138 -2.34 11.21 -1.22
C ALA A 138 -1.68 9.85 -1.43
N PHE A 139 -0.55 9.84 -2.14
CA PHE A 139 0.18 8.67 -2.61
C PHE A 139 1.66 8.81 -2.33
N ASP A 140 2.37 7.68 -2.37
CA ASP A 140 3.82 7.64 -2.50
C ASP A 140 4.25 6.71 -3.64
N VAL A 141 5.51 6.84 -4.03
CA VAL A 141 6.09 6.03 -5.11
C VAL A 141 6.94 4.92 -4.52
N THR A 142 6.67 3.70 -4.94
CA THR A 142 7.49 2.52 -4.60
C THR A 142 8.31 2.14 -5.82
N PRO A 143 9.66 2.14 -5.71
CA PRO A 143 10.55 1.68 -6.77
C PRO A 143 10.34 0.20 -7.11
N ASN A 144 10.46 -0.15 -8.37
CA ASN A 144 10.27 -1.50 -8.90
C ASN A 144 11.17 -2.54 -8.23
N GLU A 145 12.38 -2.16 -7.81
CA GLU A 145 13.35 -3.01 -7.13
C GLU A 145 12.88 -3.52 -5.75
N LEU A 146 11.89 -2.88 -5.14
CA LEU A 146 11.26 -3.31 -3.88
C LEU A 146 10.09 -4.27 -4.11
N ILE A 147 9.66 -4.45 -5.36
CA ILE A 147 8.46 -5.21 -5.73
C ILE A 147 8.86 -6.61 -6.18
N THR A 148 8.34 -7.63 -5.52
CA THR A 148 8.56 -9.03 -5.90
C THR A 148 7.83 -9.39 -7.18
N ALA A 149 6.56 -8.99 -7.30
CA ALA A 149 5.78 -9.16 -8.50
C ALA A 149 4.56 -8.22 -8.53
N ILE A 150 4.14 -7.87 -9.74
CA ILE A 150 2.89 -7.18 -10.03
C ILE A 150 1.91 -8.20 -10.61
N ILE A 151 0.74 -8.31 -10.00
CA ILE A 151 -0.29 -9.29 -10.37
C ILE A 151 -1.49 -8.55 -10.96
N THR A 152 -1.83 -8.92 -12.18
CA THR A 152 -2.97 -8.35 -12.92
C THR A 152 -3.91 -9.46 -13.39
N GLU A 153 -5.05 -9.09 -13.98
CA GLU A 153 -5.96 -10.04 -14.62
C GLU A 153 -5.34 -10.75 -15.84
N LYS A 154 -4.23 -10.24 -16.38
CA LYS A 154 -3.52 -10.83 -17.53
C LYS A 154 -2.34 -11.70 -17.13
N GLY A 155 -1.92 -11.66 -15.87
CA GLY A 155 -0.81 -12.48 -15.41
C GLY A 155 0.03 -11.84 -14.31
N ILE A 156 1.17 -12.48 -14.05
CA ILE A 156 2.15 -12.08 -13.04
C ILE A 156 3.37 -11.53 -13.77
N PHE A 157 3.74 -10.31 -13.43
CA PHE A 157 4.89 -9.60 -14.00
C PHE A 157 5.96 -9.40 -12.93
N ASN A 158 7.20 -9.67 -13.28
CA ASN A 158 8.34 -9.34 -12.43
C ASN A 158 8.94 -8.02 -12.91
N PRO A 159 8.81 -6.93 -12.16
CA PRO A 159 9.28 -5.61 -12.60
C PRO A 159 10.81 -5.53 -12.69
N ALA A 160 11.57 -6.39 -12.00
CA ALA A 160 13.03 -6.45 -12.10
C ALA A 160 13.53 -6.94 -13.47
N ASN A 161 12.67 -7.55 -14.29
CA ASN A 161 13.03 -8.07 -15.62
C ASN A 161 12.80 -7.06 -16.78
N GLY A 162 12.67 -5.78 -16.49
CA GLY A 162 12.61 -4.74 -17.53
C GLY A 162 11.20 -4.20 -17.87
N GLY A 163 10.25 -4.28 -16.94
CA GLY A 163 8.93 -3.68 -17.14
C GLY A 163 7.94 -4.55 -17.91
N PHE A 164 6.94 -3.89 -18.53
CA PHE A 164 5.84 -4.55 -19.24
C PHE A 164 6.11 -4.73 -20.76
N GLU A 165 7.30 -4.45 -21.24
CA GLU A 165 7.68 -4.74 -22.63
C GLU A 165 7.74 -6.26 -22.84
N SER A 166 6.82 -6.73 -23.65
CA SER A 166 6.72 -8.14 -24.09
C SER A 166 7.66 -8.45 -25.20
#